data_bd8630264f9c911d26da3ff72d85ef24
#
_entry.id   bd8630264f9c911d26da3ff72d85ef24
#
_cell.length_a   1.000
_cell.length_b   1.000
_cell.length_c   1.000
_cell.angle_alpha   90.00
_cell.angle_beta   90.00
_cell.angle_gamma   90.00
#
_symmetry.space_group_name_H-M   'P 1'
#
loop_
_entity.id
_entity.type
_entity.pdbx_description
1 polymer ?
#
loop_
_entity_poly.entity_id
_entity_poly.type
_entity_poly.pdbx_seq_one_letter_code
_entity_poly.pdbx_strand_id
1 'polypeptide(L)'
;MNTNLQTATLAGGCFWCLEAVYDEIKGVHSVESGYAGGHMDNPTYRAVCNGDTGHAEVIQVHFDPNVVSYRDLLNVFFAIHDPTTLNRQGADVGTQYRSAIFYHDEAQKKIAEDLIKDLNAQNIWDKPIVTEVAPLDNFYMAEDYHQEYYARNPYQPYCMAVVAPKVSKFRKHFLELLKKQPV
;
A
#
# COMPACT_ATOMS: atom_id res chain seq x y z
N MET A 1 14.34 -6.07 -23.13
CA MET A 1 13.36 -7.15 -22.95
C MET A 1 12.05 -6.58 -22.47
N ASN A 2 10.99 -6.89 -23.18
CA ASN A 2 9.66 -6.43 -22.80
C ASN A 2 9.13 -7.26 -21.66
N THR A 3 9.31 -6.77 -20.46
CA THR A 3 8.63 -7.33 -19.32
C THR A 3 7.23 -6.72 -19.29
N ASN A 4 6.19 -7.55 -19.37
CA ASN A 4 4.82 -7.09 -19.20
C ASN A 4 4.59 -6.85 -17.72
N LEU A 5 4.94 -5.65 -17.27
CA LEU A 5 4.69 -5.26 -15.89
C LEU A 5 3.20 -5.02 -15.68
N GLN A 6 2.71 -5.41 -14.52
CA GLN A 6 1.37 -5.07 -14.06
C GLN A 6 1.49 -3.99 -12.99
N THR A 7 0.38 -3.32 -12.70
CA THR A 7 0.32 -2.27 -11.70
C THR A 7 -0.69 -2.62 -10.63
N ALA A 8 -0.29 -2.47 -9.36
CA ALA A 8 -1.19 -2.56 -8.21
C ALA A 8 -1.25 -1.21 -7.52
N THR A 9 -2.45 -0.74 -7.17
CA THR A 9 -2.65 0.52 -6.47
C THR A 9 -3.30 0.25 -5.12
N LEU A 10 -2.60 0.58 -4.04
CA LEU A 10 -2.96 0.19 -2.68
C LEU A 10 -2.88 1.37 -1.73
N ALA A 11 -3.85 1.44 -0.81
CA ALA A 11 -3.90 2.44 0.26
C ALA A 11 -3.99 1.72 1.61
N GLY A 12 -3.15 2.06 2.55
CA GLY A 12 -3.12 1.37 3.85
C GLY A 12 -2.38 2.19 4.89
N GLY A 13 -2.78 3.45 5.10
CA GLY A 13 -2.12 4.38 6.00
C GLY A 13 -1.12 5.25 5.28
N CYS A 14 -0.08 5.65 5.97
CA CYS A 14 0.96 6.51 5.40
C CYS A 14 1.69 5.80 4.25
N PHE A 15 1.76 6.46 3.10
CA PHE A 15 2.41 5.84 1.93
C PHE A 15 3.92 5.64 2.09
N TRP A 16 4.57 6.38 3.01
CA TRP A 16 5.99 6.12 3.32
C TRP A 16 6.21 4.70 3.83
N CYS A 17 5.27 4.18 4.62
CA CYS A 17 5.32 2.81 5.15
C CYS A 17 5.18 1.79 4.05
N LEU A 18 4.17 1.98 3.19
CA LEU A 18 3.90 1.05 2.10
C LEU A 18 5.05 1.04 1.10
N GLU A 19 5.52 2.20 0.70
CA GLU A 19 6.63 2.30 -0.25
C GLU A 19 7.87 1.58 0.27
N ALA A 20 8.23 1.81 1.53
CA ALA A 20 9.41 1.20 2.13
C ALA A 20 9.35 -0.32 2.10
N VAL A 21 8.18 -0.90 2.33
CA VAL A 21 7.99 -2.36 2.30
C VAL A 21 8.03 -2.89 0.88
N TYR A 22 7.24 -2.30 -0.02
CA TYR A 22 7.10 -2.83 -1.38
C TYR A 22 8.36 -2.68 -2.22
N ASP A 23 9.20 -1.68 -1.94
CA ASP A 23 10.51 -1.54 -2.58
C ASP A 23 11.40 -2.76 -2.36
N GLU A 24 11.19 -3.51 -1.29
CA GLU A 24 12.03 -4.66 -0.95
C GLU A 24 11.54 -5.98 -1.54
N ILE A 25 10.40 -5.99 -2.25
CA ILE A 25 9.81 -7.24 -2.77
C ILE A 25 10.43 -7.61 -4.11
N LYS A 26 10.88 -8.87 -4.21
CA LYS A 26 11.35 -9.47 -5.48
C LYS A 26 10.24 -9.35 -6.53
N GLY A 27 10.60 -8.94 -7.74
CA GLY A 27 9.66 -8.77 -8.84
C GLY A 27 9.02 -7.40 -8.89
N VAL A 28 9.16 -6.58 -7.86
CA VAL A 28 8.71 -5.19 -7.87
C VAL A 28 9.77 -4.36 -8.58
N HIS A 29 9.39 -3.76 -9.70
CA HIS A 29 10.28 -2.93 -10.53
C HIS A 29 10.40 -1.52 -9.95
N SER A 30 9.28 -0.92 -9.57
CA SER A 30 9.25 0.44 -8.99
C SER A 30 7.99 0.63 -8.15
N VAL A 31 8.07 1.57 -7.22
CA VAL A 31 6.94 1.97 -6.38
C VAL A 31 6.87 3.49 -6.40
N GLU A 32 5.68 4.02 -6.62
CA GLU A 32 5.44 5.46 -6.65
C GLU A 32 4.36 5.81 -5.65
N SER A 33 4.64 6.78 -4.78
CA SER A 33 3.66 7.30 -3.82
C SER A 33 2.78 8.35 -4.49
N GLY A 34 1.50 8.37 -4.14
CA GLY A 34 0.56 9.30 -4.75
C GLY A 34 -0.79 9.36 -4.04
N TYR A 35 -1.77 9.91 -4.74
CA TYR A 35 -3.12 10.12 -4.22
C TYR A 35 -4.14 9.57 -5.20
N ALA A 36 -5.16 8.91 -4.68
CA ALA A 36 -6.22 8.32 -5.51
C ALA A 36 -7.52 8.17 -4.73
N GLY A 37 -8.61 7.99 -5.47
CA GLY A 37 -9.92 7.68 -4.89
C GLY A 37 -10.74 8.89 -4.47
N GLY A 38 -10.24 10.10 -4.69
CA GLY A 38 -10.93 11.33 -4.33
C GLY A 38 -11.50 12.09 -5.52
N HIS A 39 -11.96 13.29 -5.27
CA HIS A 39 -12.63 14.13 -6.27
C HIS A 39 -11.82 15.35 -6.71
N MET A 40 -10.79 15.75 -5.96
CA MET A 40 -9.99 16.93 -6.28
C MET A 40 -8.96 16.62 -7.37
N ASP A 41 -8.92 17.44 -8.41
CA ASP A 41 -7.90 17.33 -9.47
C ASP A 41 -6.57 17.92 -8.96
N ASN A 42 -5.47 17.27 -9.34
CA ASN A 42 -4.11 17.71 -9.02
C ASN A 42 -3.93 18.13 -7.54
N PRO A 43 -4.25 17.21 -6.59
CA PRO A 43 -4.17 17.54 -5.18
C PRO A 43 -2.73 17.76 -4.73
N THR A 44 -2.58 18.61 -3.68
CA THR A 44 -1.31 18.73 -2.97
C THR A 44 -1.36 17.90 -1.69
N TYR A 45 -0.19 17.59 -1.14
CA TYR A 45 -0.11 16.89 0.13
C TYR A 45 -0.88 17.63 1.23
N ARG A 46 -0.73 18.96 1.28
CA ARG A 46 -1.43 19.79 2.26
C ARG A 46 -2.94 19.67 2.13
N ALA A 47 -3.46 19.71 0.90
CA ALA A 47 -4.89 19.58 0.64
C ALA A 47 -5.40 18.20 1.07
N VAL A 48 -4.64 17.14 0.77
CA VAL A 48 -5.00 15.78 1.18
C VAL A 48 -5.03 15.67 2.71
N CYS A 49 -4.04 16.25 3.39
CA CYS A 49 -3.97 16.22 4.85
C CYS A 49 -5.13 16.99 5.51
N ASN A 50 -5.70 17.98 4.83
CA ASN A 50 -6.89 18.68 5.32
C ASN A 50 -8.14 17.82 5.30
N GLY A 51 -8.13 16.68 4.56
CA GLY A 51 -9.25 15.75 4.51
C GLY A 51 -10.37 16.15 3.55
N ASP A 52 -10.18 17.18 2.73
CA ASP A 52 -11.24 17.73 1.87
C ASP A 52 -11.21 17.19 0.44
N THR A 53 -10.14 16.50 0.04
CA THR A 53 -9.97 16.05 -1.34
C THR A 53 -10.68 14.74 -1.65
N GLY A 54 -11.00 13.96 -0.62
CA GLY A 54 -11.51 12.60 -0.77
C GLY A 54 -10.44 11.57 -1.12
N HIS A 55 -9.21 12.00 -1.42
CA HIS A 55 -8.13 11.09 -1.80
C HIS A 55 -7.55 10.34 -0.62
N ALA A 56 -7.13 9.09 -0.88
CA ALA A 56 -6.28 8.34 0.02
C ALA A 56 -4.82 8.48 -0.42
N GLU A 57 -3.91 8.37 0.54
CA GLU A 57 -2.49 8.16 0.23
C GLU A 57 -2.34 6.75 -0.29
N VAL A 58 -1.76 6.60 -1.47
CA VAL A 58 -1.63 5.31 -2.14
C VAL A 58 -0.21 5.11 -2.64
N ILE A 59 0.11 3.85 -2.91
CA ILE A 59 1.28 3.51 -3.73
C ILE A 59 0.81 2.83 -5.01
N GLN A 60 1.55 3.07 -6.09
CA GLN A 60 1.45 2.26 -7.29
C GLN A 60 2.68 1.37 -7.39
N VAL A 61 2.45 0.08 -7.44
CA VAL A 61 3.51 -0.93 -7.49
C VAL A 61 3.53 -1.50 -8.91
N HIS A 62 4.65 -1.32 -9.60
CA HIS A 62 4.86 -1.90 -10.93
C HIS A 62 5.65 -3.18 -10.74
N PHE A 63 5.06 -4.32 -11.09
CA PHE A 63 5.62 -5.62 -10.75
C PHE A 63 5.57 -6.60 -11.92
N ASP A 64 6.52 -7.56 -11.90
CA ASP A 64 6.58 -8.65 -12.87
C ASP A 64 5.74 -9.83 -12.33
N PRO A 65 4.59 -10.13 -12.95
CA PRO A 65 3.71 -11.19 -12.47
C PRO A 65 4.32 -12.59 -12.58
N ASN A 66 5.41 -12.75 -13.33
CA ASN A 66 6.13 -14.02 -13.40
C ASN A 66 7.03 -14.27 -12.19
N VAL A 67 7.32 -13.22 -11.41
CA VAL A 67 8.18 -13.30 -10.22
C VAL A 67 7.37 -13.21 -8.94
N VAL A 68 6.41 -12.29 -8.89
CA VAL A 68 5.55 -12.10 -7.74
C VAL A 68 4.11 -11.90 -8.23
N SER A 69 3.15 -12.58 -7.61
CA SER A 69 1.76 -12.46 -8.02
C SER A 69 1.07 -11.27 -7.36
N TYR A 70 -0.04 -10.83 -7.97
CA TYR A 70 -0.89 -9.82 -7.36
C TYR A 70 -1.39 -10.28 -5.98
N ARG A 71 -1.75 -11.55 -5.85
CA ARG A 71 -2.19 -12.12 -4.56
C ARG A 71 -1.07 -12.05 -3.52
N ASP A 72 0.19 -12.31 -3.90
CA ASP A 72 1.34 -12.16 -2.99
C ASP A 72 1.46 -10.73 -2.47
N LEU A 73 1.29 -9.74 -3.35
CA LEU A 73 1.31 -8.34 -2.96
C LEU A 73 0.20 -8.01 -1.98
N LEU A 74 -1.00 -8.56 -2.19
CA LEU A 74 -2.11 -8.37 -1.26
C LEU A 74 -1.91 -9.10 0.07
N ASN A 75 -1.28 -10.25 0.08
CA ASN A 75 -0.92 -10.93 1.32
C ASN A 75 -0.02 -10.07 2.19
N VAL A 76 0.96 -9.42 1.58
CA VAL A 76 1.82 -8.45 2.27
C VAL A 76 0.99 -7.28 2.78
N PHE A 77 0.11 -6.74 1.94
CA PHE A 77 -0.75 -5.61 2.27
C PHE A 77 -1.56 -5.86 3.56
N PHE A 78 -2.23 -7.01 3.65
CA PHE A 78 -3.04 -7.33 4.82
C PHE A 78 -2.20 -7.69 6.05
N ALA A 79 -0.92 -8.02 5.87
CA ALA A 79 -0.03 -8.32 6.98
C ALA A 79 0.63 -7.08 7.60
N ILE A 80 0.80 -6.01 6.83
CA ILE A 80 1.58 -4.85 7.28
C ILE A 80 0.73 -3.66 7.75
N HIS A 81 -0.60 -3.76 7.64
CA HIS A 81 -1.47 -2.71 8.14
C HIS A 81 -2.72 -3.34 8.79
N ASP A 82 -3.48 -2.53 9.53
CA ASP A 82 -4.73 -2.98 10.13
C ASP A 82 -5.87 -2.68 9.15
N PRO A 83 -6.46 -3.72 8.51
CA PRO A 83 -7.54 -3.51 7.54
C PRO A 83 -8.91 -3.39 8.17
N THR A 84 -9.01 -3.31 9.49
CA THR A 84 -10.28 -3.30 10.22
C THR A 84 -10.67 -1.93 10.78
N THR A 85 -9.81 -0.92 10.61
CA THR A 85 -10.07 0.43 11.11
C THR A 85 -10.52 1.35 9.99
N LEU A 86 -11.71 1.93 10.14
CA LEU A 86 -12.28 2.80 9.13
C LEU A 86 -11.62 4.19 9.19
N ASN A 87 -11.14 4.67 8.04
CA ASN A 87 -10.55 6.01 7.90
C ASN A 87 -9.45 6.31 8.92
N ARG A 88 -8.67 5.32 9.27
CA ARG A 88 -7.50 5.51 10.13
C ARG A 88 -6.55 4.33 10.02
N GLN A 89 -5.30 4.58 10.36
CA GLN A 89 -4.30 3.53 10.51
C GLN A 89 -3.43 3.87 11.71
N GLY A 90 -3.58 3.07 12.79
CA GLY A 90 -2.88 3.35 14.03
C GLY A 90 -3.27 4.72 14.58
N ALA A 91 -2.28 5.57 14.82
CA ALA A 91 -2.47 6.94 15.30
C ALA A 91 -2.81 7.95 14.18
N ASP A 92 -2.66 7.54 12.92
CA ASP A 92 -2.97 8.41 11.78
C ASP A 92 -4.46 8.34 11.48
N VAL A 93 -5.18 9.44 11.71
CA VAL A 93 -6.64 9.53 11.58
C VAL A 93 -7.01 10.43 10.41
N GLY A 94 -7.94 9.96 9.57
CA GLY A 94 -8.46 10.71 8.43
C GLY A 94 -8.74 9.79 7.25
N THR A 95 -9.60 10.26 6.33
CA THR A 95 -9.96 9.51 5.12
C THR A 95 -8.74 9.21 4.23
N GLN A 96 -7.70 10.06 4.29
CA GLN A 96 -6.47 9.87 3.54
C GLN A 96 -5.68 8.64 4.00
N TYR A 97 -5.95 8.12 5.19
CA TYR A 97 -5.27 6.95 5.74
C TYR A 97 -6.13 5.69 5.70
N ARG A 98 -7.24 5.71 4.95
CA ARG A 98 -8.13 4.55 4.86
C ARG A 98 -7.49 3.39 4.11
N SER A 99 -7.95 2.19 4.41
CA SER A 99 -7.54 0.97 3.72
C SER A 99 -8.33 0.81 2.43
N ALA A 100 -7.66 0.68 1.30
CA ALA A 100 -8.33 0.52 0.02
C ALA A 100 -7.46 -0.22 -0.99
N ILE A 101 -8.12 -0.94 -1.89
CA ILE A 101 -7.50 -1.57 -3.05
C ILE A 101 -8.21 -0.98 -4.27
N PHE A 102 -7.44 -0.27 -5.10
CA PHE A 102 -7.96 0.32 -6.34
C PHE A 102 -7.55 -0.59 -7.49
N TYR A 103 -8.49 -1.39 -8.00
CA TYR A 103 -8.17 -2.39 -9.02
C TYR A 103 -8.10 -1.76 -10.42
N HIS A 104 -7.24 -2.35 -11.26
CA HIS A 104 -7.03 -1.92 -12.64
C HIS A 104 -7.84 -2.75 -13.64
N ASP A 105 -8.27 -3.95 -13.23
CA ASP A 105 -9.07 -4.85 -14.07
C ASP A 105 -9.92 -5.78 -13.20
N GLU A 106 -10.80 -6.53 -13.84
CA GLU A 106 -11.71 -7.43 -13.14
C GLU A 106 -11.00 -8.61 -12.47
N ALA A 107 -9.86 -9.03 -13.00
CA ALA A 107 -9.07 -10.10 -12.38
C ALA A 107 -8.53 -9.65 -11.03
N GLN A 108 -8.02 -8.42 -10.92
CA GLN A 108 -7.57 -7.85 -9.66
C GLN A 108 -8.71 -7.72 -8.66
N LYS A 109 -9.87 -7.24 -9.13
CA LYS A 109 -11.07 -7.13 -8.29
C LYS A 109 -11.44 -8.46 -7.67
N LYS A 110 -11.49 -9.51 -8.49
CA LYS A 110 -11.85 -10.86 -8.03
C LYS A 110 -10.82 -11.38 -7.00
N ILE A 111 -9.54 -11.23 -7.27
CA ILE A 111 -8.50 -11.68 -6.36
C ILE A 111 -8.63 -10.96 -5.01
N ALA A 112 -8.85 -9.65 -5.03
CA ALA A 112 -9.00 -8.86 -3.81
C ALA A 112 -10.23 -9.30 -3.00
N GLU A 113 -11.37 -9.45 -3.65
CA GLU A 113 -12.61 -9.85 -2.99
C GLU A 113 -12.51 -11.25 -2.41
N ASP A 114 -11.94 -12.20 -3.17
CA ASP A 114 -11.76 -13.59 -2.72
C ASP A 114 -10.84 -13.66 -1.51
N LEU A 115 -9.74 -12.89 -1.52
CA LEU A 115 -8.80 -12.88 -0.42
C LEU A 115 -9.43 -12.28 0.85
N ILE A 116 -10.17 -11.18 0.71
CA ILE A 116 -10.87 -10.57 1.86
C ILE A 116 -11.85 -11.55 2.48
N LYS A 117 -12.61 -12.27 1.63
CA LYS A 117 -13.54 -13.28 2.09
C LYS A 117 -12.83 -14.39 2.86
N ASP A 118 -11.72 -14.89 2.32
CA ASP A 118 -10.93 -15.94 2.95
C ASP A 118 -10.37 -15.50 4.30
N LEU A 119 -9.82 -14.28 4.36
CA LEU A 119 -9.23 -13.75 5.59
C LEU A 119 -10.29 -13.51 6.67
N ASN A 120 -11.46 -12.99 6.30
CA ASN A 120 -12.57 -12.82 7.25
C ASN A 120 -13.03 -14.18 7.80
N ALA A 121 -13.08 -15.21 6.96
CA ALA A 121 -13.48 -16.55 7.37
C ALA A 121 -12.48 -17.17 8.37
N GLN A 122 -11.22 -16.78 8.32
CA GLN A 122 -10.18 -17.28 9.22
C GLN A 122 -10.18 -16.58 10.59
N ASN A 123 -10.98 -15.52 10.75
CA ASN A 123 -11.08 -14.76 12.01
C ASN A 123 -9.72 -14.30 12.55
N ILE A 124 -8.86 -13.80 11.65
CA ILE A 124 -7.52 -13.34 12.02
C ILE A 124 -7.59 -12.08 12.89
N TRP A 125 -8.56 -11.21 12.62
CA TRP A 125 -8.80 -10.00 13.39
C TRP A 125 -10.10 -10.11 14.17
N ASP A 126 -10.22 -9.35 15.26
CA ASP A 126 -11.43 -9.31 16.10
C ASP A 126 -12.62 -8.66 15.39
N LYS A 127 -12.35 -7.87 14.36
CA LYS A 127 -13.35 -7.12 13.59
C LYS A 127 -13.24 -7.49 12.12
N PRO A 128 -14.32 -7.30 11.35
CA PRO A 128 -14.26 -7.58 9.91
C PRO A 128 -13.36 -6.57 9.18
N ILE A 129 -12.83 -7.01 8.04
CA ILE A 129 -12.05 -6.15 7.14
C ILE A 129 -12.98 -5.09 6.56
N VAL A 130 -12.54 -3.82 6.61
CA VAL A 130 -13.28 -2.68 6.06
C VAL A 130 -12.60 -2.11 4.80
N THR A 131 -11.62 -2.80 4.26
CA THR A 131 -10.88 -2.37 3.06
C THR A 131 -11.85 -2.10 1.90
N GLU A 132 -11.78 -0.89 1.34
CA GLU A 132 -12.53 -0.53 0.15
C GLU A 132 -11.95 -1.24 -1.07
N VAL A 133 -12.79 -1.82 -1.93
CA VAL A 133 -12.35 -2.39 -3.22
C VAL A 133 -13.10 -1.62 -4.31
N ALA A 134 -12.39 -0.80 -5.05
CA ALA A 134 -12.98 0.12 -6.02
C ALA A 134 -12.12 0.21 -7.28
N PRO A 135 -12.71 0.57 -8.44
CA PRO A 135 -11.90 0.79 -9.65
C PRO A 135 -11.02 2.03 -9.48
N LEU A 136 -9.85 1.98 -10.06
CA LEU A 136 -8.98 3.16 -10.09
C LEU A 136 -9.47 4.11 -11.18
N ASP A 137 -9.87 5.33 -10.80
CA ASP A 137 -10.25 6.37 -11.75
C ASP A 137 -9.05 7.24 -12.13
N ASN A 138 -8.45 7.90 -11.13
CA ASN A 138 -7.33 8.79 -11.35
C ASN A 138 -6.27 8.57 -10.28
N PHE A 139 -5.01 8.59 -10.72
CA PHE A 139 -3.87 8.59 -9.82
C PHE A 139 -3.06 9.86 -10.03
N TYR A 140 -2.74 10.56 -8.95
CA TYR A 140 -1.90 11.74 -8.98
C TYR A 140 -0.63 11.45 -8.20
N MET A 141 0.51 11.53 -8.90
CA MET A 141 1.81 11.28 -8.25
C MET A 141 2.05 12.31 -7.15
N ALA A 142 2.51 11.85 -5.99
CA ALA A 142 2.85 12.74 -4.89
C ALA A 142 4.14 13.51 -5.22
N GLU A 143 4.36 14.57 -4.49
CA GLU A 143 5.53 15.43 -4.64
C GLU A 143 6.83 14.64 -4.51
N ASP A 144 7.87 15.09 -5.19
CA ASP A 144 9.17 14.38 -5.23
C ASP A 144 9.74 14.11 -3.84
N TYR A 145 9.53 15.01 -2.88
CA TYR A 145 10.07 14.82 -1.54
C TYR A 145 9.41 13.65 -0.78
N HIS A 146 8.27 13.14 -1.25
CA HIS A 146 7.64 11.94 -0.69
C HIS A 146 8.19 10.65 -1.29
N GLN A 147 8.76 10.73 -2.50
CA GLN A 147 9.26 9.52 -3.17
C GLN A 147 10.52 9.03 -2.46
N GLU A 148 10.55 7.73 -2.14
CA GLU A 148 11.67 7.10 -1.41
C GLU A 148 11.95 7.78 -0.07
N TYR A 149 10.91 8.29 0.60
CA TYR A 149 11.06 9.10 1.80
C TYR A 149 11.81 8.36 2.91
N TYR A 150 11.44 7.13 3.19
CA TYR A 150 12.11 6.34 4.23
C TYR A 150 13.58 6.08 3.90
N ALA A 151 13.88 5.75 2.65
CA ALA A 151 15.26 5.49 2.23
C ALA A 151 16.15 6.72 2.42
N ARG A 152 15.61 7.92 2.19
CA ARG A 152 16.34 9.18 2.31
C ARG A 152 16.31 9.78 3.72
N ASN A 153 15.34 9.39 4.54
CA ASN A 153 15.12 9.97 5.87
C ASN A 153 14.90 8.90 6.94
N PRO A 154 15.79 7.89 7.04
CA PRO A 154 15.55 6.75 7.93
C PRO A 154 15.58 7.12 9.43
N TYR A 155 16.20 8.24 9.78
CA TYR A 155 16.31 8.67 11.16
C TYR A 155 15.29 9.72 11.57
N GLN A 156 14.40 10.10 10.68
CA GLN A 156 13.29 11.00 11.00
C GLN A 156 12.39 10.29 12.04
N PRO A 157 11.90 11.02 13.08
CA PRO A 157 11.20 10.37 14.20
C PRO A 157 10.04 9.47 13.81
N TYR A 158 9.18 9.89 12.89
CA TYR A 158 8.07 9.07 12.42
C TYR A 158 8.59 7.79 11.73
N CYS A 159 9.63 7.93 10.92
CA CYS A 159 10.23 6.78 10.22
C CYS A 159 10.80 5.77 11.20
N MET A 160 11.45 6.23 12.27
CA MET A 160 11.99 5.33 13.29
C MET A 160 10.89 4.66 14.10
N ALA A 161 9.84 5.41 14.44
CA ALA A 161 8.79 4.92 15.33
C ALA A 161 7.72 4.08 14.61
N VAL A 162 7.41 4.39 13.35
CA VAL A 162 6.28 3.79 12.65
C VAL A 162 6.71 2.99 11.42
N VAL A 163 7.57 3.55 10.57
CA VAL A 163 7.96 2.90 9.31
C VAL A 163 8.90 1.73 9.54
N ALA A 164 9.97 1.95 10.30
CA ALA A 164 10.99 0.92 10.53
C ALA A 164 10.42 -0.37 11.16
N PRO A 165 9.54 -0.31 12.18
CA PRO A 165 8.94 -1.53 12.72
C PRO A 165 8.13 -2.31 11.71
N LYS A 166 7.41 -1.65 10.80
CA LYS A 166 6.65 -2.31 9.74
C LYS A 166 7.57 -3.01 8.75
N VAL A 167 8.66 -2.37 8.37
CA VAL A 167 9.67 -2.96 7.48
C VAL A 167 10.30 -4.19 8.14
N SER A 168 10.64 -4.10 9.41
CA SER A 168 11.20 -5.24 10.18
C SER A 168 10.23 -6.40 10.23
N LYS A 169 8.96 -6.13 10.49
CA LYS A 169 7.91 -7.16 10.52
C LYS A 169 7.78 -7.84 9.17
N PHE A 170 7.76 -7.05 8.10
CA PHE A 170 7.72 -7.58 6.74
C PHE A 170 8.90 -8.50 6.45
N ARG A 171 10.12 -8.05 6.75
CA ARG A 171 11.33 -8.84 6.50
C ARG A 171 11.30 -10.17 7.25
N LYS A 172 10.79 -10.16 8.47
CA LYS A 172 10.69 -11.36 9.28
C LYS A 172 9.69 -12.38 8.75
N HIS A 173 8.55 -11.91 8.25
CA HIS A 173 7.45 -12.79 7.84
C HIS A 173 7.46 -13.18 6.37
N PHE A 174 8.18 -12.44 5.51
CA PHE A 174 8.18 -12.63 4.07
C PHE A 174 9.60 -12.73 3.50
N LEU A 175 10.46 -13.50 4.16
CA LEU A 175 11.86 -13.67 3.75
C LEU A 175 11.99 -14.10 2.29
N GLU A 176 11.12 -15.00 1.84
CA GLU A 176 11.17 -15.53 0.47
C GLU A 176 10.82 -14.49 -0.59
N LEU A 177 10.20 -13.37 -0.21
CA LEU A 177 9.85 -12.30 -1.13
C LEU A 177 10.89 -11.19 -1.19
N LEU A 178 11.94 -11.22 -0.38
CA LEU A 178 12.92 -10.15 -0.32
C LEU A 178 13.85 -10.15 -1.55
N LYS A 179 14.12 -8.96 -2.09
CA LYS A 179 15.11 -8.76 -3.17
C LYS A 179 16.50 -9.20 -2.71
N LYS A 180 16.86 -8.88 -1.46
CA LYS A 180 18.13 -9.29 -0.85
C LYS A 180 17.82 -10.19 0.33
N GLN A 181 18.28 -11.44 0.24
CA GLN A 181 18.16 -12.36 1.35
C GLN A 181 19.17 -11.96 2.43
N PRO A 182 18.81 -12.08 3.74
CA PRO A 182 19.78 -11.86 4.81
C PRO A 182 20.94 -12.87 4.67
N VAL A 183 22.13 -12.39 4.90
CA VAL A 183 23.34 -13.24 4.86
C VAL A 183 23.48 -13.99 6.19
#